data_0c328fbdcc543665344a9bcf1df271eb
#
_entry.id   0c328fbdcc543665344a9bcf1df271eb
#
_cell.length_a   1.000
_cell.length_b   1.000
_cell.length_c   1.000
_cell.angle_alpha   90.00
_cell.angle_beta   90.00
_cell.angle_gamma   90.00
#
_symmetry.space_group_name_H-M   'P 1'
#
loop_
_entity.id
_entity.type
_entity.pdbx_description
1 polymer ?
#
loop_
_entity_poly.entity_id
_entity_poly.type
_entity_poly.pdbx_seq_one_letter_code
_entity_poly.pdbx_strand_id
1 'polypeptide(L)'
;MIILASIRKRENYWQARVYYYDENHKRHSKSLSGFNTKREAAAWATEMQNELNNGRRIINSDTPFDEYFWNWFEQFKEMNVSERTKLTYKQAYNVLHKYLQDPIGSIGRKRYRTFLNEYGRNHAKSTVSKYHSLYHACVKEAIYDGDIKRDFIDGVSLVFDKNKTRKVDYLNIDELQRLCNYLTENLNPKYTSNYMILTAIYTGARLGEIQALTWKDINFMFKTITINKAWYETYRRFKSTKNESSNRIIRVNQKLLDIISELRPNGYDMVFTNDRGLVPTSNGVNHVLKKALSELNINKRGFHFHSLRHTHVAYLLSEGIDIYAIAKRLGHSDVTTTTRTYSYLIDEFKTRTDDLVSNSLEKLGKCAQSVLKNSQNM
;
A
#
# COMPACT_ATOMS: atom_id res chain seq x y z
N MET A 1 -43.19 -7.16 12.28
CA MET A 1 -42.27 -7.23 13.45
C MET A 1 -43.00 -6.69 14.69
N ILE A 2 -43.28 -7.51 15.72
CA ILE A 2 -43.96 -7.04 16.92
C ILE A 2 -42.92 -6.55 17.90
N ILE A 3 -42.92 -5.25 18.19
CA ILE A 3 -41.98 -4.61 19.11
C ILE A 3 -42.74 -4.38 20.40
N LEU A 4 -42.34 -5.07 21.49
CA LEU A 4 -42.94 -4.96 22.81
C LEU A 4 -42.02 -4.12 23.71
N ALA A 5 -42.57 -3.09 24.36
CA ALA A 5 -41.88 -2.34 25.39
C ALA A 5 -42.38 -2.74 26.78
N SER A 6 -41.50 -2.79 27.75
CA SER A 6 -41.83 -3.06 29.16
C SER A 6 -41.18 -1.97 30.02
N ILE A 7 -42.00 -1.34 30.89
CA ILE A 7 -41.57 -0.28 31.81
C ILE A 7 -41.80 -0.79 33.22
N ARG A 8 -40.76 -0.79 34.03
CA ARG A 8 -40.82 -1.26 35.41
C ARG A 8 -40.24 -0.25 36.40
N LYS A 9 -40.91 -0.06 37.52
CA LYS A 9 -40.38 0.70 38.65
C LYS A 9 -39.39 -0.17 39.39
N ARG A 10 -38.22 0.35 39.65
CA ARG A 10 -37.24 -0.17 40.62
C ARG A 10 -37.30 0.72 41.87
N GLU A 11 -36.59 0.38 42.91
CA GLU A 11 -36.69 1.08 44.18
C GLU A 11 -36.70 2.61 44.06
N ASN A 12 -35.70 3.18 43.38
CA ASN A 12 -35.52 4.64 43.27
C ASN A 12 -35.59 5.18 41.85
N TYR A 13 -35.86 4.34 40.84
CA TYR A 13 -35.84 4.74 39.44
C TYR A 13 -36.75 3.88 38.57
N TRP A 14 -37.01 4.34 37.36
CA TRP A 14 -37.73 3.58 36.35
C TRP A 14 -36.77 2.98 35.33
N GLN A 15 -37.11 1.79 34.86
CA GLN A 15 -36.40 1.06 33.81
C GLN A 15 -37.35 0.80 32.65
N ALA A 16 -36.90 1.10 31.43
CA ALA A 16 -37.58 0.70 30.20
C ALA A 16 -36.78 -0.40 29.49
N ARG A 17 -37.50 -1.35 28.87
CA ARG A 17 -36.92 -2.41 28.05
C ARG A 17 -37.76 -2.56 26.78
N VAL A 18 -37.08 -2.52 25.60
CA VAL A 18 -37.70 -2.77 24.31
C VAL A 18 -37.16 -4.08 23.74
N TYR A 19 -38.06 -4.92 23.23
CA TYR A 19 -37.72 -6.20 22.62
C TYR A 19 -37.87 -6.09 21.12
N TYR A 20 -36.94 -6.68 20.34
CA TYR A 20 -36.95 -6.73 18.91
C TYR A 20 -36.40 -8.04 18.38
N TYR A 21 -36.60 -8.33 17.09
CA TYR A 21 -36.08 -9.51 16.41
C TYR A 21 -35.12 -9.08 15.32
N ASP A 22 -33.99 -9.79 15.21
CA ASP A 22 -33.05 -9.63 14.10
C ASP A 22 -33.56 -10.28 12.81
N GLU A 23 -32.76 -10.18 11.73
CA GLU A 23 -33.08 -10.76 10.40
C GLU A 23 -33.24 -12.29 10.47
N ASN A 24 -32.66 -12.96 11.47
CA ASN A 24 -32.73 -14.39 11.71
C ASN A 24 -33.88 -14.76 12.67
N HIS A 25 -34.82 -13.83 12.93
CA HIS A 25 -35.92 -14.01 13.89
C HIS A 25 -35.48 -14.29 15.32
N LYS A 26 -34.23 -14.01 15.69
CA LYS A 26 -33.76 -14.15 17.06
C LYS A 26 -34.16 -12.92 17.88
N ARG A 27 -34.71 -13.18 19.07
CA ARG A 27 -35.19 -12.14 19.98
C ARG A 27 -34.05 -11.49 20.74
N HIS A 28 -33.97 -10.17 20.64
CA HIS A 28 -33.06 -9.31 21.41
C HIS A 28 -33.82 -8.34 22.29
N SER A 29 -33.13 -7.71 23.24
CA SER A 29 -33.73 -6.63 24.02
C SER A 29 -32.69 -5.57 24.34
N LYS A 30 -33.14 -4.29 24.33
CA LYS A 30 -32.37 -3.17 24.85
C LYS A 30 -33.09 -2.57 26.05
N SER A 31 -32.35 -2.30 27.12
CA SER A 31 -32.93 -1.71 28.33
C SER A 31 -32.11 -0.52 28.79
N LEU A 32 -32.79 0.50 29.32
CA LEU A 32 -32.17 1.64 29.95
C LEU A 32 -32.83 1.86 31.30
N SER A 33 -32.00 2.13 32.30
CA SER A 33 -32.40 2.35 33.70
C SER A 33 -31.97 3.72 34.17
N GLY A 34 -32.52 4.20 35.30
CA GLY A 34 -32.16 5.47 35.89
C GLY A 34 -33.04 6.66 35.52
N PHE A 35 -34.24 6.39 34.94
CA PHE A 35 -35.23 7.44 34.73
C PHE A 35 -35.89 7.86 36.03
N ASN A 36 -36.04 9.16 36.23
CA ASN A 36 -36.69 9.69 37.44
C ASN A 36 -38.21 9.47 37.42
N THR A 37 -38.79 9.44 36.23
CA THR A 37 -40.25 9.32 36.06
C THR A 37 -40.63 8.19 35.10
N LYS A 38 -41.83 7.64 35.26
CA LYS A 38 -42.41 6.69 34.30
C LYS A 38 -42.58 7.32 32.91
N ARG A 39 -42.86 8.64 32.84
CA ARG A 39 -43.04 9.37 31.60
C ARG A 39 -41.75 9.43 30.80
N GLU A 40 -40.60 9.69 31.42
CA GLU A 40 -39.30 9.65 30.78
C GLU A 40 -38.95 8.29 30.22
N ALA A 41 -39.18 7.21 31.05
CA ALA A 41 -38.98 5.85 30.60
C ALA A 41 -39.86 5.46 29.42
N ALA A 42 -41.13 5.93 29.42
CA ALA A 42 -42.07 5.72 28.30
C ALA A 42 -41.65 6.49 27.04
N ALA A 43 -41.21 7.73 27.17
CA ALA A 43 -40.74 8.54 26.04
C ALA A 43 -39.55 7.86 25.38
N TRP A 44 -38.56 7.41 26.14
CA TRP A 44 -37.42 6.66 25.60
C TRP A 44 -37.84 5.35 24.91
N ALA A 45 -38.77 4.60 25.50
CA ALA A 45 -39.26 3.38 24.86
C ALA A 45 -39.99 3.61 23.55
N THR A 46 -40.78 4.70 23.48
CA THR A 46 -41.46 5.11 22.22
C THR A 46 -40.48 5.56 21.17
N GLU A 47 -39.48 6.37 21.52
CA GLU A 47 -38.43 6.80 20.60
C GLU A 47 -37.69 5.58 20.02
N MET A 48 -37.30 4.63 20.86
CA MET A 48 -36.65 3.40 20.46
C MET A 48 -37.53 2.53 19.55
N GLN A 49 -38.83 2.44 19.83
CA GLN A 49 -39.79 1.72 18.98
C GLN A 49 -39.94 2.39 17.61
N ASN A 50 -39.96 3.72 17.57
CA ASN A 50 -40.03 4.47 16.31
C ASN A 50 -38.75 4.30 15.48
N GLU A 51 -37.59 4.30 16.11
CA GLU A 51 -36.32 4.03 15.43
C GLU A 51 -36.32 2.62 14.78
N LEU A 52 -36.80 1.60 15.49
CA LEU A 52 -36.94 0.24 14.99
C LEU A 52 -37.98 0.10 13.86
N ASN A 53 -39.12 0.76 13.98
CA ASN A 53 -40.17 0.74 12.96
C ASN A 53 -39.75 1.45 11.67
N ASN A 54 -38.87 2.44 11.77
CA ASN A 54 -38.28 3.17 10.65
C ASN A 54 -37.11 2.42 10.00
N GLY A 55 -36.92 1.13 10.33
CA GLY A 55 -35.85 0.29 9.76
C GLY A 55 -34.45 0.59 10.33
N ARG A 56 -34.37 1.47 11.33
CA ARG A 56 -33.10 1.67 12.03
C ARG A 56 -32.80 0.44 12.89
N ARG A 57 -31.70 -0.22 12.58
CA ARG A 57 -31.14 -1.27 13.46
C ARG A 57 -30.90 -0.67 14.83
N ILE A 58 -31.21 -1.43 15.91
CA ILE A 58 -30.82 -1.01 17.26
C ILE A 58 -29.32 -0.85 17.28
N ILE A 59 -28.93 0.38 17.52
CA ILE A 59 -27.58 0.89 17.53
C ILE A 59 -26.74 0.01 18.45
N ASN A 60 -25.74 -0.65 17.89
CA ASN A 60 -24.68 -1.33 18.66
C ASN A 60 -23.69 -0.29 19.24
N SER A 61 -24.19 0.88 19.66
CA SER A 61 -23.36 1.95 20.22
C SER A 61 -22.59 1.54 21.48
N ASP A 62 -23.07 0.50 22.15
CA ASP A 62 -22.47 -0.04 23.38
C ASP A 62 -21.40 -1.12 23.10
N THR A 63 -21.24 -1.52 21.82
CA THR A 63 -20.21 -2.47 21.40
C THR A 63 -18.83 -1.82 21.50
N PRO A 64 -17.82 -2.46 22.11
CA PRO A 64 -16.44 -1.98 22.08
C PRO A 64 -15.96 -1.72 20.64
N PHE A 65 -15.21 -0.66 20.43
CA PHE A 65 -14.83 -0.25 19.07
C PHE A 65 -13.96 -1.28 18.34
N ASP A 66 -13.14 -2.01 19.02
CA ASP A 66 -12.36 -3.11 18.45
C ASP A 66 -13.26 -4.25 17.95
N GLU A 67 -14.24 -4.67 18.73
CA GLU A 67 -15.22 -5.69 18.33
C GLU A 67 -16.10 -5.20 17.18
N TYR A 68 -16.57 -3.94 17.24
CA TYR A 68 -17.34 -3.34 16.17
C TYR A 68 -16.55 -3.31 14.85
N PHE A 69 -15.27 -2.89 14.91
CA PHE A 69 -14.38 -2.85 13.76
C PHE A 69 -14.15 -4.23 13.16
N TRP A 70 -13.99 -5.26 14.00
CA TRP A 70 -13.77 -6.62 13.52
C TRP A 70 -15.03 -7.22 12.87
N ASN A 71 -16.19 -7.04 13.46
CA ASN A 71 -17.48 -7.47 12.92
C ASN A 71 -17.78 -6.78 11.57
N TRP A 72 -17.52 -5.47 11.48
CA TRP A 72 -17.61 -4.72 10.24
C TRP A 72 -16.66 -5.26 9.15
N PHE A 73 -15.42 -5.58 9.52
CA PHE A 73 -14.47 -6.18 8.58
C PHE A 73 -14.96 -7.51 8.04
N GLU A 74 -15.39 -8.44 8.89
CA GLU A 74 -15.91 -9.76 8.51
C GLU A 74 -17.13 -9.63 7.59
N GLN A 75 -18.05 -8.74 7.92
CA GLN A 75 -19.29 -8.58 7.17
C GLN A 75 -19.10 -7.92 5.81
N PHE A 76 -18.27 -6.88 5.70
CA PHE A 76 -18.24 -6.05 4.49
C PHE A 76 -16.95 -6.12 3.69
N LYS A 77 -15.84 -6.57 4.25
CA LYS A 77 -14.53 -6.47 3.62
C LYS A 77 -13.83 -7.80 3.40
N GLU A 78 -14.04 -8.78 4.25
CA GLU A 78 -13.25 -10.01 4.26
C GLU A 78 -13.24 -10.76 2.93
N MET A 79 -14.39 -10.90 2.29
CA MET A 79 -14.53 -11.65 1.03
C MET A 79 -13.82 -10.97 -0.16
N ASN A 80 -13.62 -9.65 -0.09
CA ASN A 80 -13.12 -8.83 -1.20
C ASN A 80 -11.64 -8.45 -1.06
N VAL A 81 -10.94 -8.95 -0.05
CA VAL A 81 -9.55 -8.57 0.21
C VAL A 81 -8.59 -9.76 0.18
N SER A 82 -7.33 -9.49 -0.17
CA SER A 82 -6.29 -10.52 -0.15
C SER A 82 -5.94 -10.93 1.29
N GLU A 83 -5.40 -12.17 1.47
CA GLU A 83 -4.94 -12.67 2.76
C GLU A 83 -3.95 -11.71 3.45
N ARG A 84 -3.07 -11.07 2.69
CA ARG A 84 -2.16 -10.06 3.23
C ARG A 84 -2.90 -8.82 3.74
N THR A 85 -3.98 -8.46 3.10
CA THR A 85 -4.84 -7.35 3.54
C THR A 85 -5.60 -7.75 4.81
N LYS A 86 -6.10 -8.99 4.90
CA LYS A 86 -6.72 -9.53 6.14
C LYS A 86 -5.76 -9.42 7.33
N LEU A 87 -4.49 -9.79 7.15
CA LEU A 87 -3.47 -9.60 8.19
C LEU A 87 -3.32 -8.13 8.63
N THR A 88 -3.46 -7.19 7.70
CA THR A 88 -3.42 -5.75 8.03
C THR A 88 -4.62 -5.32 8.89
N TYR A 89 -5.83 -5.80 8.56
CA TYR A 89 -7.03 -5.58 9.38
C TYR A 89 -6.88 -6.22 10.76
N LYS A 90 -6.34 -7.44 10.84
CA LYS A 90 -6.08 -8.10 12.14
C LYS A 90 -5.08 -7.32 13.00
N GLN A 91 -4.03 -6.77 12.39
CA GLN A 91 -3.08 -5.89 13.09
C GLN A 91 -3.76 -4.61 13.58
N ALA A 92 -4.63 -3.99 12.76
CA ALA A 92 -5.39 -2.81 13.14
C ALA A 92 -6.35 -3.12 14.30
N TYR A 93 -7.08 -4.25 14.25
CA TYR A 93 -7.89 -4.74 15.35
C TYR A 93 -7.09 -4.88 16.65
N ASN A 94 -5.92 -5.54 16.60
CA ASN A 94 -5.08 -5.73 17.80
C ASN A 94 -4.62 -4.39 18.40
N VAL A 95 -4.46 -3.35 17.59
CA VAL A 95 -4.13 -2.00 18.07
C VAL A 95 -5.33 -1.38 18.78
N LEU A 96 -6.54 -1.47 18.24
CA LEU A 96 -7.75 -1.02 18.95
C LEU A 96 -7.93 -1.79 20.25
N HIS A 97 -7.84 -3.10 20.20
CA HIS A 97 -7.99 -3.98 21.37
C HIS A 97 -7.01 -3.61 22.49
N LYS A 98 -5.82 -3.14 22.16
CA LYS A 98 -4.83 -2.72 23.17
C LYS A 98 -5.08 -1.31 23.72
N TYR A 99 -5.59 -0.37 22.90
CA TYR A 99 -5.55 1.05 23.22
C TYR A 99 -6.92 1.74 23.27
N LEU A 100 -7.97 1.17 22.67
CA LEU A 100 -9.27 1.82 22.52
C LEU A 100 -10.43 0.81 22.49
N GLN A 101 -10.75 0.26 23.64
CA GLN A 101 -11.89 -0.66 23.86
C GLN A 101 -13.17 0.04 24.33
N ASP A 102 -13.19 1.38 24.29
CA ASP A 102 -14.39 2.13 24.66
C ASP A 102 -15.55 1.78 23.73
N PRO A 103 -16.81 1.77 24.22
CA PRO A 103 -17.99 1.63 23.36
C PRO A 103 -17.98 2.66 22.24
N ILE A 104 -18.23 2.23 20.97
CA ILE A 104 -18.10 3.10 19.79
C ILE A 104 -18.96 4.37 19.90
N GLY A 105 -20.15 4.28 20.50
CA GLY A 105 -21.06 5.42 20.70
C GLY A 105 -20.57 6.41 21.76
N SER A 106 -19.66 6.02 22.64
CA SER A 106 -19.10 6.86 23.70
C SER A 106 -17.84 7.59 23.27
N ILE A 107 -17.22 7.17 22.17
CA ILE A 107 -15.95 7.73 21.71
C ILE A 107 -16.18 9.13 21.11
N GLY A 108 -15.60 10.13 21.75
CA GLY A 108 -15.51 11.48 21.20
C GLY A 108 -14.16 11.78 20.57
N ARG A 109 -14.09 12.87 19.78
CA ARG A 109 -12.85 13.31 19.10
C ARG A 109 -11.65 13.43 20.07
N LYS A 110 -11.87 13.89 21.30
CA LYS A 110 -10.83 14.01 22.33
C LYS A 110 -10.26 12.63 22.70
N ARG A 111 -11.11 11.64 22.92
CA ARG A 111 -10.68 10.26 23.28
C ARG A 111 -9.91 9.60 22.13
N TYR A 112 -10.41 9.71 20.90
CA TYR A 112 -9.73 9.20 19.72
C TYR A 112 -8.36 9.87 19.49
N ARG A 113 -8.27 11.19 19.70
CA ARG A 113 -7.00 11.92 19.64
C ARG A 113 -6.00 11.44 20.71
N THR A 114 -6.47 11.16 21.92
CA THR A 114 -5.60 10.60 22.99
C THR A 114 -5.03 9.24 22.56
N PHE A 115 -5.87 8.37 22.02
CA PHE A 115 -5.44 7.08 21.45
C PHE A 115 -4.38 7.27 20.35
N LEU A 116 -4.63 8.15 19.38
CA LEU A 116 -3.66 8.41 18.31
C LEU A 116 -2.33 8.97 18.82
N ASN A 117 -2.36 9.81 19.84
CA ASN A 117 -1.17 10.35 20.47
C ASN A 117 -0.34 9.26 21.15
N GLU A 118 -1.00 8.36 21.87
CA GLU A 118 -0.35 7.24 22.56
C GLU A 118 0.27 6.26 21.57
N TYR A 119 -0.51 5.82 20.58
CA TYR A 119 -0.04 4.89 19.56
C TYR A 119 1.00 5.51 18.64
N GLY A 120 0.77 6.74 18.18
CA GLY A 120 1.53 7.39 17.12
C GLY A 120 2.95 7.77 17.53
N ARG A 121 3.19 8.11 18.81
CA ARG A 121 4.52 8.49 19.32
C ARG A 121 5.60 7.45 19.03
N ASN A 122 5.22 6.19 18.88
CA ASN A 122 6.13 5.07 18.67
C ASN A 122 6.02 4.45 17.27
N HIS A 123 5.30 5.09 16.32
CA HIS A 123 5.06 4.51 15.01
C HIS A 123 5.31 5.48 13.86
N ALA A 124 5.74 4.94 12.71
CA ALA A 124 5.96 5.73 11.50
C ALA A 124 4.65 6.30 10.94
N LYS A 125 4.71 7.47 10.27
CA LYS A 125 3.56 8.14 9.63
C LYS A 125 2.73 7.19 8.77
N SER A 126 3.37 6.37 7.95
CA SER A 126 2.70 5.43 7.03
C SER A 126 1.87 4.37 7.77
N THR A 127 2.33 3.90 8.94
CA THR A 127 1.61 2.92 9.76
C THR A 127 0.40 3.56 10.42
N VAL A 128 0.60 4.72 11.06
CA VAL A 128 -0.49 5.46 11.73
C VAL A 128 -1.57 5.85 10.72
N SER A 129 -1.17 6.44 9.59
CA SER A 129 -2.10 6.85 8.52
C SER A 129 -2.90 5.67 7.97
N LYS A 130 -2.27 4.51 7.78
CA LYS A 130 -2.94 3.31 7.30
C LYS A 130 -4.06 2.88 8.25
N TYR A 131 -3.77 2.74 9.53
CA TYR A 131 -4.78 2.30 10.50
C TYR A 131 -5.85 3.35 10.72
N HIS A 132 -5.47 4.62 10.79
CA HIS A 132 -6.43 5.73 10.84
C HIS A 132 -7.43 5.68 9.68
N SER A 133 -6.96 5.42 8.45
CA SER A 133 -7.85 5.30 7.28
C SER A 133 -8.78 4.08 7.38
N LEU A 134 -8.33 2.94 7.94
CA LEU A 134 -9.18 1.77 8.15
C LEU A 134 -10.26 2.04 9.19
N TYR A 135 -9.90 2.67 10.31
CA TYR A 135 -10.85 3.06 11.36
C TYR A 135 -11.87 4.09 10.84
N HIS A 136 -11.39 5.07 10.06
CA HIS A 136 -12.27 6.08 9.49
C HIS A 136 -13.28 5.48 8.50
N ALA A 137 -12.85 4.50 7.69
CA ALA A 137 -13.77 3.78 6.82
C ALA A 137 -14.87 3.04 7.61
N CYS A 138 -14.51 2.39 8.72
CA CYS A 138 -15.48 1.74 9.62
C CYS A 138 -16.44 2.74 10.26
N VAL A 139 -15.92 3.86 10.77
CA VAL A 139 -16.73 4.92 11.41
C VAL A 139 -17.69 5.56 10.43
N LYS A 140 -17.30 5.76 9.17
CA LYS A 140 -18.22 6.27 8.12
C LYS A 140 -19.38 5.32 7.85
N GLU A 141 -19.13 4.02 7.79
CA GLU A 141 -20.19 3.02 7.66
C GLU A 141 -21.10 3.04 8.92
N ALA A 142 -20.51 3.11 10.12
CA ALA A 142 -21.28 3.19 11.37
C ALA A 142 -22.20 4.42 11.42
N ILE A 143 -21.79 5.54 10.82
CA ILE A 143 -22.64 6.73 10.68
C ILE A 143 -23.73 6.50 9.65
N TYR A 144 -23.39 5.92 8.49
CA TYR A 144 -24.32 5.61 7.43
C TYR A 144 -25.42 4.65 7.90
N ASP A 145 -25.06 3.62 8.66
CA ASP A 145 -25.98 2.66 9.25
C ASP A 145 -26.76 3.25 10.45
N GLY A 146 -26.38 4.45 10.93
CA GLY A 146 -27.01 5.12 12.07
C GLY A 146 -26.56 4.61 13.43
N ASP A 147 -25.54 3.76 13.52
CA ASP A 147 -25.00 3.21 14.77
C ASP A 147 -24.35 4.28 15.65
N ILE A 148 -23.80 5.32 15.04
CA ILE A 148 -23.28 6.51 15.71
C ILE A 148 -23.73 7.79 14.99
N LYS A 149 -23.83 8.88 15.76
CA LYS A 149 -24.37 10.15 15.25
C LYS A 149 -23.29 11.10 14.67
N ARG A 150 -22.04 10.92 15.05
CA ARG A 150 -20.94 11.87 14.73
C ARG A 150 -19.67 11.16 14.37
N ASP A 151 -18.96 11.71 13.40
CA ASP A 151 -17.61 11.29 13.06
C ASP A 151 -16.63 11.83 14.10
N PHE A 152 -16.09 10.92 14.91
CA PHE A 152 -15.10 11.28 15.92
C PHE A 152 -13.66 11.22 15.40
N ILE A 153 -13.47 10.79 14.14
CA ILE A 153 -12.17 10.66 13.48
C ILE A 153 -11.88 11.87 12.58
N ASP A 154 -12.92 12.39 11.94
CA ASP A 154 -12.77 13.51 11.01
C ASP A 154 -12.09 14.72 11.65
N GLY A 155 -11.14 15.33 10.93
CA GLY A 155 -10.37 16.50 11.38
C GLY A 155 -9.34 16.20 12.49
N VAL A 156 -9.09 14.93 12.85
CA VAL A 156 -8.05 14.58 13.82
C VAL A 156 -6.70 14.49 13.14
N SER A 157 -5.76 15.35 13.54
CA SER A 157 -4.39 15.36 13.02
C SER A 157 -3.60 14.12 13.46
N LEU A 158 -2.83 13.55 12.54
CA LEU A 158 -1.98 12.39 12.83
C LEU A 158 -0.77 12.79 13.67
N VAL A 159 -0.52 12.02 14.73
CA VAL A 159 0.72 12.05 15.52
C VAL A 159 1.55 10.83 15.15
N PHE A 160 2.85 11.01 14.93
CA PHE A 160 3.76 9.94 14.53
C PHE A 160 5.21 10.29 14.89
N ASP A 161 6.05 9.26 15.00
CA ASP A 161 7.48 9.41 15.18
C ASP A 161 8.16 9.74 13.84
N LYS A 162 8.69 10.96 13.73
CA LYS A 162 9.41 11.41 12.52
C LYS A 162 10.66 10.58 12.25
N ASN A 163 11.34 10.08 13.30
CA ASN A 163 12.57 9.30 13.17
C ASN A 163 12.33 7.89 12.59
N LYS A 164 11.09 7.37 12.70
CA LYS A 164 10.69 6.09 12.12
C LYS A 164 10.17 6.20 10.69
N THR A 165 10.01 7.41 10.18
CA THR A 165 9.60 7.63 8.79
C THR A 165 10.80 7.36 7.89
N ARG A 166 10.74 6.26 7.14
CA ARG A 166 11.80 5.89 6.19
C ARG A 166 11.83 6.89 5.05
N LYS A 167 13.03 7.42 4.76
CA LYS A 167 13.29 8.09 3.48
C LYS A 167 13.46 7.03 2.41
N VAL A 168 13.05 7.36 1.18
CA VAL A 168 13.37 6.53 0.01
C VAL A 168 14.89 6.59 -0.17
N ASP A 169 15.56 5.43 -0.13
CA ASP A 169 16.98 5.32 -0.31
C ASP A 169 17.30 4.66 -1.66
N TYR A 170 18.31 5.16 -2.33
CA TYR A 170 18.80 4.66 -3.61
C TYR A 170 20.32 4.72 -3.67
N LEU A 171 20.91 3.98 -4.59
CA LEU A 171 22.34 4.00 -4.85
C LEU A 171 22.67 5.16 -5.79
N ASN A 172 23.77 5.86 -5.54
CA ASN A 172 24.34 6.79 -6.51
C ASN A 172 24.95 6.01 -7.69
N ILE A 173 25.41 6.71 -8.73
CA ILE A 173 25.90 6.10 -9.97
C ILE A 173 27.11 5.21 -9.70
N ASP A 174 28.08 5.65 -8.90
CA ASP A 174 29.26 4.88 -8.54
C ASP A 174 28.90 3.62 -7.75
N GLU A 175 28.09 3.77 -6.70
CA GLU A 175 27.60 2.63 -5.90
C GLU A 175 26.85 1.60 -6.77
N LEU A 176 26.03 2.08 -7.72
CA LEU A 176 25.29 1.22 -8.64
C LEU A 176 26.21 0.49 -9.60
N GLN A 177 27.21 1.15 -10.17
CA GLN A 177 28.19 0.52 -11.05
C GLN A 177 29.01 -0.56 -10.32
N ARG A 178 29.48 -0.24 -9.11
CA ARG A 178 30.22 -1.19 -8.27
C ARG A 178 29.37 -2.41 -7.92
N LEU A 179 28.08 -2.19 -7.58
CA LEU A 179 27.17 -3.31 -7.32
C LEU A 179 26.93 -4.16 -8.59
N CYS A 180 26.72 -3.53 -9.76
CA CYS A 180 26.53 -4.26 -11.01
C CYS A 180 27.77 -5.11 -11.36
N ASN A 181 28.98 -4.55 -11.23
CA ASN A 181 30.21 -5.27 -11.50
C ASN A 181 30.39 -6.47 -10.54
N TYR A 182 30.25 -6.22 -9.24
CA TYR A 182 30.31 -7.27 -8.22
C TYR A 182 29.33 -8.42 -8.51
N LEU A 183 28.06 -8.11 -8.79
CA LEU A 183 27.05 -9.11 -9.09
C LEU A 183 27.39 -9.90 -10.36
N THR A 184 27.89 -9.23 -11.41
CA THR A 184 28.28 -9.86 -12.68
C THR A 184 29.48 -10.80 -12.51
N GLU A 185 30.47 -10.40 -11.74
CA GLU A 185 31.65 -11.23 -11.44
C GLU A 185 31.32 -12.45 -10.56
N ASN A 186 30.23 -12.36 -9.78
CA ASN A 186 29.79 -13.43 -8.88
C ASN A 186 28.53 -14.15 -9.39
N LEU A 187 28.32 -14.21 -10.71
CA LEU A 187 27.24 -14.99 -11.30
C LEU A 187 27.51 -16.50 -11.15
N ASN A 188 26.49 -17.23 -10.76
CA ASN A 188 26.51 -18.67 -10.68
C ASN A 188 25.10 -19.22 -10.91
N PRO A 189 24.82 -19.97 -11.98
CA PRO A 189 23.50 -20.50 -12.31
C PRO A 189 22.84 -21.36 -11.22
N LYS A 190 23.65 -21.92 -10.30
CA LYS A 190 23.10 -22.64 -9.13
C LYS A 190 22.45 -21.72 -8.10
N TYR A 191 22.78 -20.41 -8.08
CA TYR A 191 22.32 -19.42 -7.11
C TYR A 191 21.76 -18.19 -7.82
N THR A 192 20.50 -18.24 -8.20
CA THR A 192 19.89 -17.28 -9.13
C THR A 192 19.60 -15.89 -8.54
N SER A 193 19.90 -15.64 -7.25
CA SER A 193 19.63 -14.36 -6.59
C SER A 193 20.37 -13.17 -7.23
N ASN A 194 21.64 -13.33 -7.66
CA ASN A 194 22.40 -12.27 -8.31
C ASN A 194 21.75 -11.87 -9.65
N TYR A 195 21.28 -12.85 -10.41
CA TYR A 195 20.55 -12.63 -11.67
C TYR A 195 19.25 -11.86 -11.44
N MET A 196 18.52 -12.17 -10.36
CA MET A 196 17.31 -11.46 -9.98
C MET A 196 17.58 -10.01 -9.60
N ILE A 197 18.66 -9.75 -8.86
CA ILE A 197 19.07 -8.40 -8.44
C ILE A 197 19.46 -7.57 -9.67
N LEU A 198 20.29 -8.12 -10.58
CA LEU A 198 20.62 -7.47 -11.84
C LEU A 198 19.37 -7.19 -12.69
N THR A 199 18.46 -8.17 -12.80
CA THR A 199 17.19 -7.96 -13.51
C THR A 199 16.38 -6.81 -12.92
N ALA A 200 16.33 -6.68 -11.59
CA ALA A 200 15.67 -5.55 -10.92
C ALA A 200 16.34 -4.20 -11.24
N ILE A 201 17.67 -4.15 -11.24
CA ILE A 201 18.43 -2.95 -11.58
C ILE A 201 18.11 -2.51 -13.02
N TYR A 202 18.11 -3.44 -13.99
CA TYR A 202 17.89 -3.12 -15.40
C TYR A 202 16.43 -2.85 -15.77
N THR A 203 15.47 -3.37 -15.02
CA THR A 203 14.04 -3.30 -15.40
C THR A 203 13.19 -2.46 -14.44
N GLY A 204 13.61 -2.26 -13.21
CA GLY A 204 12.80 -1.69 -12.14
C GLY A 204 11.61 -2.57 -11.72
N ALA A 205 11.56 -3.84 -12.15
CA ALA A 205 10.46 -4.75 -11.83
C ALA A 205 10.42 -5.11 -10.33
N ARG A 206 9.22 -5.43 -9.82
CA ARG A 206 9.04 -5.86 -8.43
C ARG A 206 9.55 -7.29 -8.24
N LEU A 207 10.00 -7.62 -7.03
CA LEU A 207 10.54 -8.96 -6.74
C LEU A 207 9.57 -10.07 -7.18
N GLY A 208 8.31 -9.99 -6.81
CA GLY A 208 7.34 -11.02 -7.18
C GLY A 208 7.07 -11.09 -8.70
N GLU A 209 7.26 -10.01 -9.45
CA GLU A 209 7.18 -10.00 -10.91
C GLU A 209 8.40 -10.74 -11.50
N ILE A 210 9.60 -10.49 -10.98
CA ILE A 210 10.83 -11.16 -11.40
C ILE A 210 10.78 -12.66 -11.05
N GLN A 211 10.36 -13.01 -9.83
CA GLN A 211 10.19 -14.41 -9.41
C GLN A 211 9.23 -15.18 -10.33
N ALA A 212 8.24 -14.50 -10.93
CA ALA A 212 7.24 -15.12 -11.78
C ALA A 212 7.64 -15.26 -13.26
N LEU A 213 8.80 -14.73 -13.69
CA LEU A 213 9.21 -14.77 -15.08
C LEU A 213 9.43 -16.20 -15.55
N THR A 214 8.87 -16.51 -16.71
CA THR A 214 9.09 -17.74 -17.46
C THR A 214 9.81 -17.42 -18.77
N TRP A 215 10.43 -18.41 -19.40
CA TRP A 215 11.09 -18.21 -20.69
C TRP A 215 10.15 -17.71 -21.78
N LYS A 216 8.84 -17.98 -21.67
CA LYS A 216 7.81 -17.46 -22.58
C LYS A 216 7.60 -15.94 -22.45
N ASP A 217 7.98 -15.36 -21.32
CA ASP A 217 7.85 -13.94 -21.07
C ASP A 217 9.04 -13.13 -21.63
N ILE A 218 10.10 -13.80 -22.11
CA ILE A 218 11.31 -13.18 -22.64
C ILE A 218 11.39 -13.35 -24.14
N ASN A 219 11.33 -12.25 -24.86
CA ASN A 219 11.56 -12.24 -26.32
C ASN A 219 12.97 -11.77 -26.62
N PHE A 220 13.84 -12.70 -27.01
CA PHE A 220 15.24 -12.43 -27.32
C PHE A 220 15.40 -11.66 -28.64
N MET A 221 14.54 -11.88 -29.63
CA MET A 221 14.58 -11.18 -30.92
C MET A 221 14.25 -9.69 -30.75
N PHE A 222 13.13 -9.38 -30.08
CA PHE A 222 12.68 -8.00 -29.85
C PHE A 222 13.31 -7.36 -28.62
N LYS A 223 14.12 -8.09 -27.86
CA LYS A 223 14.78 -7.66 -26.63
C LYS A 223 13.78 -7.11 -25.62
N THR A 224 12.72 -7.87 -25.34
CA THR A 224 11.65 -7.45 -24.43
C THR A 224 11.36 -8.50 -23.35
N ILE A 225 10.90 -8.01 -22.20
CA ILE A 225 10.39 -8.83 -21.11
C ILE A 225 8.95 -8.41 -20.84
N THR A 226 8.03 -9.37 -20.86
CA THR A 226 6.61 -9.18 -20.57
C THR A 226 6.35 -9.42 -19.09
N ILE A 227 5.78 -8.44 -18.41
CA ILE A 227 5.35 -8.54 -17.01
C ILE A 227 3.82 -8.58 -17.01
N ASN A 228 3.24 -9.73 -16.67
CA ASN A 228 1.79 -9.95 -16.64
C ASN A 228 1.31 -10.76 -15.44
N LYS A 229 2.23 -11.21 -14.60
CA LYS A 229 1.98 -12.03 -13.40
C LYS A 229 2.99 -11.76 -12.31
N ALA A 230 2.70 -12.21 -11.11
CA ALA A 230 3.60 -12.17 -9.97
C ALA A 230 3.60 -13.50 -9.23
N TRP A 231 4.69 -13.82 -8.56
CA TRP A 231 4.81 -15.01 -7.72
C TRP A 231 4.25 -14.74 -6.32
N TYR A 232 3.42 -15.67 -5.84
CA TYR A 232 2.93 -15.65 -4.48
C TYR A 232 3.72 -16.68 -3.65
N GLU A 233 4.76 -16.18 -2.98
CA GLU A 233 5.77 -17.01 -2.31
C GLU A 233 5.16 -17.98 -1.28
N THR A 234 4.20 -17.50 -0.47
CA THR A 234 3.55 -18.31 0.58
C THR A 234 2.85 -19.56 0.04
N TYR A 235 2.20 -19.43 -1.12
CA TYR A 235 1.43 -20.52 -1.74
C TYR A 235 2.13 -21.15 -2.94
N ARG A 236 3.33 -20.70 -3.28
CA ARG A 236 4.13 -21.15 -4.42
C ARG A 236 3.33 -21.24 -5.72
N ARG A 237 2.57 -20.19 -6.02
CA ARG A 237 1.74 -20.10 -7.23
C ARG A 237 1.80 -18.73 -7.89
N PHE A 238 1.48 -18.68 -9.16
CA PHE A 238 1.28 -17.43 -9.87
C PHE A 238 0.02 -16.73 -9.35
N LYS A 239 0.05 -15.41 -9.35
CA LYS A 239 -1.11 -14.55 -9.15
C LYS A 239 -1.12 -13.47 -10.22
N SER A 240 -2.29 -12.92 -10.53
CA SER A 240 -2.40 -11.73 -11.35
C SER A 240 -1.61 -10.56 -10.77
N THR A 241 -1.20 -9.64 -11.61
CA THR A 241 -0.64 -8.36 -11.16
C THR A 241 -1.67 -7.58 -10.34
N LYS A 242 -1.21 -6.64 -9.53
CA LYS A 242 -2.09 -5.90 -8.60
C LYS A 242 -3.17 -5.07 -9.33
N ASN A 243 -2.82 -4.51 -10.49
CA ASN A 243 -3.69 -3.68 -11.33
C ASN A 243 -3.38 -4.01 -12.80
N GLU A 244 -4.31 -3.74 -13.71
CA GLU A 244 -4.11 -3.91 -15.17
C GLU A 244 -2.91 -3.12 -15.69
N SER A 245 -2.70 -1.89 -15.21
CA SER A 245 -1.54 -1.05 -15.55
C SER A 245 -0.18 -1.67 -15.19
N SER A 246 -0.17 -2.69 -14.32
CA SER A 246 1.04 -3.45 -14.00
C SER A 246 1.44 -4.39 -15.13
N ASN A 247 0.51 -4.74 -16.04
CA ASN A 247 0.81 -5.51 -17.24
C ASN A 247 1.55 -4.60 -18.22
N ARG A 248 2.76 -4.98 -18.59
CA ARG A 248 3.62 -4.16 -19.44
C ARG A 248 4.69 -4.97 -20.13
N ILE A 249 5.19 -4.42 -21.23
CA ILE A 249 6.35 -4.94 -21.96
C ILE A 249 7.52 -3.96 -21.71
N ILE A 250 8.63 -4.49 -21.23
CA ILE A 250 9.84 -3.71 -20.93
C ILE A 250 10.90 -4.03 -21.97
N ARG A 251 11.35 -3.05 -22.74
CA ARG A 251 12.53 -3.22 -23.59
C ARG A 251 13.79 -3.24 -22.74
N VAL A 252 14.68 -4.19 -23.01
CA VAL A 252 15.94 -4.42 -22.28
C VAL A 252 17.12 -4.47 -23.23
N ASN A 253 18.34 -4.32 -22.70
CA ASN A 253 19.55 -4.40 -23.49
C ASN A 253 20.02 -5.86 -23.66
N GLN A 254 20.92 -6.06 -24.60
CA GLN A 254 21.47 -7.39 -24.91
C GLN A 254 22.20 -7.98 -23.70
N LYS A 255 22.99 -7.16 -22.98
CA LYS A 255 23.75 -7.59 -21.81
C LYS A 255 22.87 -8.30 -20.75
N LEU A 256 21.69 -7.77 -20.45
CA LEU A 256 20.77 -8.42 -19.52
C LEU A 256 20.25 -9.76 -20.07
N LEU A 257 19.96 -9.82 -21.36
CA LEU A 257 19.48 -11.06 -22.00
C LEU A 257 20.57 -12.14 -21.99
N ASP A 258 21.83 -11.77 -22.23
CA ASP A 258 22.96 -12.68 -22.16
C ASP A 258 23.13 -13.25 -20.74
N ILE A 259 23.11 -12.38 -19.74
CA ILE A 259 23.15 -12.76 -18.33
C ILE A 259 22.00 -13.75 -17.98
N ILE A 260 20.77 -13.41 -18.37
CA ILE A 260 19.62 -14.28 -18.07
C ILE A 260 19.74 -15.62 -18.80
N SER A 261 20.26 -15.64 -20.02
CA SER A 261 20.39 -16.85 -20.84
C SER A 261 21.29 -17.94 -20.20
N GLU A 262 22.21 -17.55 -19.33
CA GLU A 262 23.05 -18.49 -18.55
C GLU A 262 22.24 -19.43 -17.66
N LEU A 263 20.98 -19.08 -17.36
CA LEU A 263 20.08 -19.90 -16.54
C LEU A 263 19.32 -20.97 -17.33
N ARG A 264 19.38 -20.98 -18.68
CA ARG A 264 18.71 -22.00 -19.52
C ARG A 264 19.10 -23.43 -19.18
N PRO A 265 20.38 -23.74 -18.89
CA PRO A 265 20.80 -25.10 -18.55
C PRO A 265 20.15 -25.67 -17.28
N ASN A 266 19.54 -24.85 -16.42
CA ASN A 266 18.81 -25.31 -15.25
C ASN A 266 17.55 -26.12 -15.62
N GLY A 267 17.03 -25.99 -16.86
CA GLY A 267 15.99 -26.84 -17.41
C GLY A 267 14.57 -26.64 -16.91
N TYR A 268 14.29 -25.54 -16.21
CA TYR A 268 12.94 -25.21 -15.69
C TYR A 268 12.23 -24.16 -16.53
N ASP A 269 10.89 -24.18 -16.53
CA ASP A 269 10.08 -23.17 -17.22
C ASP A 269 10.25 -21.76 -16.63
N MET A 270 10.41 -21.66 -15.31
CA MET A 270 10.64 -20.41 -14.63
C MET A 270 12.10 -20.04 -14.69
N VAL A 271 12.40 -18.80 -15.11
CA VAL A 271 13.76 -18.31 -15.39
C VAL A 271 14.69 -18.38 -14.17
N PHE A 272 14.20 -17.95 -13.02
CA PHE A 272 15.04 -17.80 -11.80
C PHE A 272 14.95 -19.01 -10.86
N THR A 273 14.60 -20.17 -11.39
CA THR A 273 14.65 -21.42 -10.63
C THR A 273 16.11 -21.88 -10.50
N ASN A 274 16.53 -22.21 -9.29
CA ASN A 274 17.85 -22.74 -9.01
C ASN A 274 17.98 -24.22 -9.44
N ASP A 275 19.17 -24.80 -9.27
CA ASP A 275 19.47 -26.20 -9.59
C ASP A 275 18.63 -27.24 -8.83
N ARG A 276 17.95 -26.83 -7.74
CA ARG A 276 17.06 -27.66 -6.92
C ARG A 276 15.57 -27.48 -7.26
N GLY A 277 15.23 -26.77 -8.33
CA GLY A 277 13.84 -26.52 -8.71
C GLY A 277 13.15 -25.44 -7.85
N LEU A 278 13.89 -24.63 -7.11
CA LEU A 278 13.32 -23.63 -6.19
C LEU A 278 13.57 -22.21 -6.68
N VAL A 279 12.55 -21.38 -6.61
CA VAL A 279 12.69 -19.92 -6.78
C VAL A 279 13.15 -19.29 -5.46
N PRO A 280 14.23 -18.47 -5.46
CA PRO A 280 14.71 -17.82 -4.26
C PRO A 280 13.63 -17.01 -3.56
N THR A 281 13.57 -17.12 -2.23
CA THR A 281 12.62 -16.38 -1.40
C THR A 281 13.01 -14.92 -1.28
N SER A 282 12.04 -14.07 -0.93
CA SER A 282 12.27 -12.64 -0.66
C SER A 282 13.37 -12.42 0.38
N ASN A 283 13.39 -13.23 1.43
CA ASN A 283 14.41 -13.15 2.47
C ASN A 283 15.79 -13.58 1.93
N GLY A 284 15.83 -14.64 1.12
CA GLY A 284 17.07 -15.12 0.51
C GLY A 284 17.70 -14.08 -0.41
N VAL A 285 16.92 -13.50 -1.33
CA VAL A 285 17.42 -12.47 -2.25
C VAL A 285 17.87 -11.21 -1.49
N ASN A 286 17.12 -10.77 -0.46
CA ASN A 286 17.52 -9.65 0.37
C ASN A 286 18.79 -9.93 1.19
N HIS A 287 19.00 -11.16 1.62
CA HIS A 287 20.24 -11.56 2.30
C HIS A 287 21.44 -11.42 1.36
N VAL A 288 21.33 -11.93 0.13
CA VAL A 288 22.38 -11.82 -0.89
C VAL A 288 22.67 -10.36 -1.22
N LEU A 289 21.64 -9.53 -1.42
CA LEU A 289 21.81 -8.10 -1.67
C LEU A 289 22.54 -7.40 -0.51
N LYS A 290 22.17 -7.68 0.72
CA LYS A 290 22.83 -7.09 1.91
C LYS A 290 24.29 -7.50 2.00
N LYS A 291 24.61 -8.78 1.70
CA LYS A 291 25.97 -9.28 1.67
C LYS A 291 26.80 -8.51 0.64
N ALA A 292 26.31 -8.39 -0.60
CA ALA A 292 26.98 -7.65 -1.68
C ALA A 292 27.26 -6.19 -1.29
N LEU A 293 26.26 -5.49 -0.72
CA LEU A 293 26.45 -4.11 -0.26
C LEU A 293 27.48 -3.99 0.86
N SER A 294 27.51 -4.95 1.79
CA SER A 294 28.48 -4.98 2.88
C SER A 294 29.92 -5.19 2.37
N GLU A 295 30.12 -6.11 1.43
CA GLU A 295 31.44 -6.38 0.83
C GLU A 295 31.96 -5.18 0.03
N LEU A 296 31.04 -4.39 -0.55
CA LEU A 296 31.36 -3.15 -1.24
C LEU A 296 31.50 -1.92 -0.31
N ASN A 297 31.32 -2.09 1.00
CA ASN A 297 31.28 -1.00 2.00
C ASN A 297 30.23 0.05 1.68
N ILE A 298 29.09 -0.35 1.11
CA ILE A 298 27.94 0.54 0.83
C ILE A 298 26.97 0.48 2.00
N ASN A 299 27.02 1.50 2.86
CA ASN A 299 26.20 1.60 4.06
C ASN A 299 24.90 2.37 3.81
N LYS A 300 23.82 1.63 3.48
CA LYS A 300 22.47 2.18 3.28
C LYS A 300 21.50 1.55 4.28
N ARG A 301 21.10 2.31 5.32
CA ARG A 301 20.22 1.80 6.36
C ARG A 301 18.83 1.47 5.80
N GLY A 302 18.45 0.19 5.87
CA GLY A 302 17.14 -0.25 5.42
C GLY A 302 17.02 -0.50 3.92
N PHE A 303 18.13 -0.42 3.17
CA PHE A 303 18.16 -0.79 1.76
C PHE A 303 17.77 -2.27 1.59
N HIS A 304 16.90 -2.53 0.64
CA HIS A 304 16.36 -3.86 0.38
C HIS A 304 15.98 -3.96 -1.11
N PHE A 305 15.54 -5.13 -1.55
CA PHE A 305 15.29 -5.38 -2.97
C PHE A 305 14.40 -4.32 -3.65
N HIS A 306 13.36 -3.83 -2.96
CA HIS A 306 12.51 -2.77 -3.54
C HIS A 306 13.24 -1.44 -3.73
N SER A 307 14.31 -1.19 -2.98
CA SER A 307 15.17 0.00 -3.14
C SER A 307 15.89 0.02 -4.48
N LEU A 308 16.12 -1.15 -5.11
CA LEU A 308 16.67 -1.25 -6.47
C LEU A 308 15.75 -0.60 -7.50
N ARG A 309 14.43 -0.68 -7.31
CA ARG A 309 13.47 0.02 -8.17
C ARG A 309 13.58 1.54 -8.01
N HIS A 310 13.85 2.03 -6.80
CA HIS A 310 14.12 3.45 -6.56
C HIS A 310 15.45 3.87 -7.21
N THR A 311 16.47 3.02 -7.13
CA THR A 311 17.76 3.22 -7.80
C THR A 311 17.60 3.27 -9.33
N HIS A 312 16.79 2.37 -9.91
CA HIS A 312 16.48 2.38 -11.35
C HIS A 312 15.85 3.70 -11.78
N VAL A 313 14.89 4.21 -11.00
CA VAL A 313 14.26 5.51 -11.29
C VAL A 313 15.27 6.66 -11.18
N ALA A 314 16.05 6.70 -10.10
CA ALA A 314 17.05 7.74 -9.87
C ALA A 314 18.07 7.78 -11.02
N TYR A 315 18.55 6.61 -11.44
CA TYR A 315 19.46 6.48 -12.58
C TYR A 315 18.83 6.99 -13.89
N LEU A 316 17.60 6.58 -14.22
CA LEU A 316 16.96 7.03 -15.45
C LEU A 316 16.67 8.54 -15.44
N LEU A 317 16.29 9.11 -14.29
CA LEU A 317 16.13 10.56 -14.15
C LEU A 317 17.45 11.30 -14.32
N SER A 318 18.57 10.78 -13.81
CA SER A 318 19.90 11.38 -14.01
C SER A 318 20.36 11.34 -15.46
N GLU A 319 19.87 10.39 -16.25
CA GLU A 319 20.08 10.30 -17.70
C GLU A 319 19.11 11.20 -18.52
N GLY A 320 18.25 11.97 -17.85
CA GLY A 320 17.30 12.86 -18.51
C GLY A 320 16.08 12.17 -19.12
N ILE A 321 15.79 10.93 -18.72
CA ILE A 321 14.61 10.21 -19.20
C ILE A 321 13.36 10.80 -18.56
N ASP A 322 12.35 11.03 -19.39
CA ASP A 322 11.07 11.61 -18.98
C ASP A 322 10.35 10.79 -17.93
N ILE A 323 9.79 11.46 -16.91
CA ILE A 323 9.13 10.83 -15.77
C ILE A 323 7.90 10.02 -16.16
N TYR A 324 7.18 10.41 -17.22
CA TYR A 324 6.03 9.67 -17.72
C TYR A 324 6.48 8.34 -18.33
N ALA A 325 7.56 8.37 -19.14
CA ALA A 325 8.16 7.15 -19.71
C ALA A 325 8.63 6.19 -18.59
N ILE A 326 9.24 6.73 -17.53
CA ILE A 326 9.65 5.97 -16.36
C ILE A 326 8.43 5.36 -15.65
N ALA A 327 7.38 6.14 -15.39
CA ALA A 327 6.17 5.67 -14.73
C ALA A 327 5.49 4.52 -15.51
N LYS A 328 5.40 4.66 -16.84
CA LYS A 328 4.88 3.63 -17.74
C LYS A 328 5.73 2.35 -17.69
N ARG A 329 7.06 2.49 -17.73
CA ARG A 329 8.02 1.38 -17.61
C ARG A 329 7.85 0.63 -16.30
N LEU A 330 7.58 1.34 -15.21
CA LEU A 330 7.35 0.76 -13.88
C LEU A 330 5.97 0.11 -13.73
N GLY A 331 5.00 0.43 -14.58
CA GLY A 331 3.62 -0.03 -14.45
C GLY A 331 2.88 0.67 -13.30
N HIS A 332 3.05 1.97 -13.19
CA HIS A 332 2.23 2.80 -12.32
C HIS A 332 0.95 3.22 -13.07
N SER A 333 -0.21 3.06 -12.44
CA SER A 333 -1.50 3.49 -12.99
C SER A 333 -1.62 5.02 -13.08
N ASP A 334 -0.88 5.72 -12.23
CA ASP A 334 -0.88 7.17 -12.15
C ASP A 334 0.57 7.67 -12.00
N VAL A 335 0.94 8.62 -12.86
CA VAL A 335 2.24 9.31 -12.85
C VAL A 335 2.46 10.04 -11.54
N THR A 336 1.39 10.55 -10.91
CA THR A 336 1.43 11.24 -9.62
C THR A 336 2.12 10.41 -8.54
N THR A 337 1.96 9.08 -8.58
CA THR A 337 2.67 8.18 -7.67
C THR A 337 4.19 8.28 -7.85
N THR A 338 4.66 8.33 -9.08
CA THR A 338 6.09 8.46 -9.40
C THR A 338 6.58 9.86 -9.05
N THR A 339 5.90 10.89 -9.50
CA THR A 339 6.27 12.30 -9.24
C THR A 339 6.34 12.59 -7.75
N ARG A 340 5.32 12.20 -6.96
CA ARG A 340 5.31 12.43 -5.52
C ARG A 340 6.43 11.68 -4.78
N THR A 341 6.78 10.49 -5.26
CA THR A 341 7.83 9.67 -4.61
C THR A 341 9.22 10.22 -4.92
N TYR A 342 9.41 10.78 -6.12
CA TYR A 342 10.73 11.20 -6.63
C TYR A 342 10.83 12.71 -6.88
N SER A 343 9.91 13.54 -6.35
CA SER A 343 9.92 15.00 -6.53
C SER A 343 11.26 15.63 -6.16
N TYR A 344 11.86 15.19 -5.06
CA TYR A 344 13.16 15.68 -4.60
C TYR A 344 14.31 15.40 -5.58
N LEU A 345 14.26 14.28 -6.34
CA LEU A 345 15.23 13.98 -7.40
C LEU A 345 14.99 14.84 -8.63
N ILE A 346 13.72 15.08 -8.98
CA ILE A 346 13.37 15.97 -10.09
C ILE A 346 13.89 17.36 -9.80
N ASP A 347 13.75 17.85 -8.58
CA ASP A 347 14.28 19.16 -8.16
C ASP A 347 15.82 19.19 -8.16
N GLU A 348 16.50 18.09 -7.78
CA GLU A 348 17.97 17.97 -7.82
C GLU A 348 18.52 18.06 -9.26
N PHE A 349 17.81 17.48 -10.23
CA PHE A 349 18.21 17.50 -11.64
C PHE A 349 17.62 18.68 -12.45
N LYS A 350 16.88 19.59 -11.82
CA LYS A 350 16.19 20.71 -12.47
C LYS A 350 17.15 21.61 -13.23
N THR A 351 18.26 22.00 -12.63
CA THR A 351 19.27 22.87 -13.25
C THR A 351 19.75 22.30 -14.59
N ARG A 352 20.07 21.00 -14.65
CA ARG A 352 20.48 20.33 -15.88
C ARG A 352 19.37 20.32 -16.95
N THR A 353 18.12 20.21 -16.52
CA THR A 353 16.95 20.26 -17.41
C THR A 353 16.74 21.68 -17.96
N ASP A 354 16.92 22.70 -17.14
CA ASP A 354 16.82 24.11 -17.54
C ASP A 354 17.89 24.47 -18.59
N ASP A 355 19.14 23.97 -18.42
CA ASP A 355 20.21 24.14 -19.41
C ASP A 355 19.89 23.45 -20.76
N LEU A 356 19.29 22.24 -20.71
CA LEU A 356 18.84 21.52 -21.90
C LEU A 356 17.74 22.29 -22.64
N VAL A 357 16.78 22.85 -21.90
CA VAL A 357 15.70 23.69 -22.46
C VAL A 357 16.29 24.93 -23.11
N SER A 358 17.17 25.66 -22.41
CA SER A 358 17.85 26.85 -22.96
C SER A 358 18.59 26.54 -24.26
N ASN A 359 19.43 25.50 -24.25
CA ASN A 359 20.18 25.07 -25.42
C ASN A 359 19.28 24.64 -26.61
N SER A 360 18.12 24.05 -26.31
CA SER A 360 17.16 23.65 -27.35
C SER A 360 16.46 24.85 -27.97
N LEU A 361 16.13 25.86 -27.18
CA LEU A 361 15.57 27.12 -27.67
C LEU A 361 16.57 27.94 -28.50
N GLU A 362 17.84 27.94 -28.11
CA GLU A 362 18.90 28.58 -28.93
C GLU A 362 19.05 27.97 -30.32
N LYS A 363 18.87 26.65 -30.46
CA LYS A 363 18.89 25.97 -31.75
C LYS A 363 17.76 26.43 -32.67
N LEU A 364 16.58 26.73 -32.15
CA LEU A 364 15.46 27.28 -32.93
C LEU A 364 15.83 28.66 -33.51
N GLY A 365 16.47 29.52 -32.74
CA GLY A 365 16.93 30.84 -33.21
C GLY A 365 17.97 30.76 -34.32
N LYS A 366 18.89 29.78 -34.31
CA LYS A 366 19.89 29.56 -35.33
C LYS A 366 19.28 29.02 -36.65
N CYS A 367 18.28 28.14 -36.58
CA CYS A 367 17.56 27.69 -37.79
C CYS A 367 16.79 28.83 -38.47
N ALA A 368 16.16 29.73 -37.73
CA ALA A 368 15.47 30.89 -38.32
C ALA A 368 16.43 31.86 -39.05
N GLN A 369 17.63 32.08 -38.51
CA GLN A 369 18.65 32.93 -39.14
C GLN A 369 19.26 32.32 -40.42
N SER A 370 19.37 30.99 -40.49
CA SER A 370 19.88 30.32 -41.72
C SER A 370 18.86 30.35 -42.86
N VAL A 371 17.57 30.28 -42.57
CA VAL A 371 16.48 30.40 -43.55
C VAL A 371 16.39 31.84 -44.09
N LEU A 372 16.53 32.84 -43.22
CA LEU A 372 16.53 34.25 -43.64
C LEU A 372 17.75 34.65 -44.50
N LYS A 373 18.93 34.09 -44.24
CA LYS A 373 20.13 34.32 -45.07
C LYS A 373 20.04 33.66 -46.45
N ASN A 374 19.39 32.54 -46.60
CA ASN A 374 19.18 31.87 -47.90
C ASN A 374 18.11 32.56 -48.76
N SER A 375 17.16 33.28 -48.15
CA SER A 375 16.14 34.05 -48.88
C SER A 375 16.60 35.46 -49.30
N GLN A 376 17.73 35.95 -48.80
CA GLN A 376 18.35 37.22 -49.25
C GLN A 376 19.38 37.04 -50.35
N ASN A 377 19.75 35.80 -50.66
CA ASN A 377 20.75 35.49 -51.77
C ASN A 377 20.04 34.85 -52.99
N MET A 378 18.71 34.95 -53.11
CA MET A 378 17.95 34.76 -54.35
C MET A 378 17.46 36.11 -54.87
#